data_d254af0c7f2f25e9c398b15244baeff9
#
_entry.id   d254af0c7f2f25e9c398b15244baeff9
#
_cell.length_a   1.000
_cell.length_b   1.000
_cell.length_c   1.000
_cell.angle_alpha   90.00
_cell.angle_beta   90.00
_cell.angle_gamma   90.00
#
_symmetry.space_group_name_H-M   'P 1'
#
loop_
_entity.id
_entity.type
_entity.pdbx_description
1 polymer ?
#
loop_
_entity_poly.entity_id
_entity_poly.type
_entity_poly.pdbx_seq_one_letter_code
_entity_poly.pdbx_strand_id
1 'polypeptide(L)'
;MNQKQLLRPVADAAALAAPLANYNTADAVEFLNTLELTRAAETLAALPLPRAVKMLEAPELHRSGELVAALPPARAAALLGLMADDRATDIVHELDEEERARLIPLLGTDARQAIQKLLSYPPNTAGALMTTEYVAVPASWTVAQTLQHIRQVERTRETVYAIYVLDPASQQLQQVVTMRRLITGLPEESILDVAQVNPPVTVDALMDQEEVARLIRRHDLLAIPVVDDQQQMLGIVTVDDVLDALIEESTEDAHKFGGMEALDKPYMQIGFFEMLRKRAGWLSVLFLGEMLTASAMQHYEDELARAVVLTLFIPLIMSSGGNSGSQATSLLIRSLALRELRLRDWWKVALREVPTGMVLGAILGCLAIVRIVIWQLGGLHDYGEHWILLAITIGAALVGIVTFGSLSGSMLPFILKRLGFDPASASAPFVATLVDVTGLVIYFSIAAMILHGTLL
;
A
#
# COMPACT_ATOMS: atom_id res chain seq x y z
N MET A 1 -20.17 -29.16 9.30
CA MET A 1 -21.59 -28.86 8.94
C MET A 1 -21.55 -28.07 7.63
N ASN A 2 -22.36 -28.41 6.64
CA ASN A 2 -22.20 -27.91 5.27
C ASN A 2 -22.62 -26.43 5.19
N GLN A 3 -21.81 -25.54 4.58
CA GLN A 3 -22.11 -24.11 4.32
C GLN A 3 -23.54 -23.85 3.82
N LYS A 4 -24.12 -24.81 3.08
CA LYS A 4 -25.52 -24.78 2.59
C LYS A 4 -26.59 -24.83 3.68
N GLN A 5 -26.30 -25.21 4.92
CA GLN A 5 -27.29 -25.23 6.02
C GLN A 5 -27.41 -23.88 6.73
N LEU A 6 -26.38 -23.04 6.68
CA LEU A 6 -26.37 -21.70 7.26
C LEU A 6 -27.04 -20.64 6.37
N LEU A 7 -27.19 -20.92 5.08
CA LEU A 7 -27.80 -20.03 4.07
C LEU A 7 -29.35 -20.11 3.99
N ARG A 8 -30.05 -20.68 4.98
CA ARG A 8 -31.50 -20.60 5.01
C ARG A 8 -31.97 -19.19 5.34
N PRO A 9 -32.91 -18.62 4.58
CA PRO A 9 -33.28 -17.19 4.70
C PRO A 9 -34.05 -16.79 5.98
N VAL A 10 -34.18 -17.68 6.96
CA VAL A 10 -35.05 -17.51 8.15
C VAL A 10 -34.32 -17.86 9.47
N ALA A 11 -33.00 -17.96 9.52
CA ALA A 11 -32.34 -18.17 10.80
C ALA A 11 -32.26 -16.85 11.58
N ASP A 12 -32.83 -16.81 12.77
CA ASP A 12 -32.71 -15.73 13.75
C ASP A 12 -31.22 -15.48 14.08
N ALA A 13 -30.82 -14.24 14.35
CA ALA A 13 -29.44 -13.86 14.67
C ALA A 13 -28.85 -14.71 15.82
N ALA A 14 -29.66 -15.01 16.84
CA ALA A 14 -29.29 -15.90 17.94
C ALA A 14 -29.02 -17.34 17.46
N ALA A 15 -29.72 -17.83 16.44
CA ALA A 15 -29.49 -19.16 15.86
C ALA A 15 -28.22 -19.21 15.01
N LEU A 16 -27.75 -18.09 14.48
CA LEU A 16 -26.47 -17.97 13.79
C LEU A 16 -25.30 -17.83 14.79
N ALA A 17 -25.48 -17.11 15.89
CA ALA A 17 -24.47 -16.89 16.89
C ALA A 17 -24.03 -18.19 17.60
N ALA A 18 -24.95 -19.09 17.87
CA ALA A 18 -24.66 -20.34 18.60
C ALA A 18 -23.60 -21.24 17.92
N PRO A 19 -23.66 -21.54 16.60
CA PRO A 19 -22.59 -22.28 15.93
C PRO A 19 -21.30 -21.46 15.78
N LEU A 20 -21.38 -20.15 15.55
CA LEU A 20 -20.19 -19.29 15.38
C LEU A 20 -19.36 -19.15 16.67
N ALA A 21 -19.97 -19.35 17.84
CA ALA A 21 -19.27 -19.37 19.10
C ALA A 21 -18.18 -20.43 19.18
N ASN A 22 -18.32 -21.54 18.42
CA ASN A 22 -17.43 -22.71 18.48
C ASN A 22 -16.58 -22.91 17.19
N TYR A 23 -16.75 -22.09 16.17
CA TYR A 23 -15.93 -22.16 14.95
C TYR A 23 -14.53 -21.59 15.18
N ASN A 24 -13.59 -21.92 14.29
CA ASN A 24 -12.34 -21.15 14.22
C ASN A 24 -12.67 -19.67 13.95
N THR A 25 -11.85 -18.75 14.47
CA THR A 25 -12.12 -17.30 14.31
C THR A 25 -12.12 -16.89 12.86
N ALA A 26 -11.15 -17.33 12.05
CA ALA A 26 -11.08 -17.04 10.62
C ALA A 26 -12.33 -17.52 9.85
N ASP A 27 -12.77 -18.77 10.06
CA ASP A 27 -13.98 -19.30 9.40
C ASP A 27 -15.26 -18.54 9.83
N ALA A 28 -15.31 -18.10 11.11
CA ALA A 28 -16.46 -17.35 11.63
C ALA A 28 -16.50 -15.91 11.06
N VAL A 29 -15.34 -15.28 10.88
CA VAL A 29 -15.19 -13.96 10.27
C VAL A 29 -15.53 -14.02 8.78
N GLU A 30 -15.00 -15.01 8.04
CA GLU A 30 -15.36 -15.23 6.63
C GLU A 30 -16.87 -15.35 6.46
N PHE A 31 -17.54 -16.13 7.34
CA PHE A 31 -18.99 -16.25 7.31
C PHE A 31 -19.69 -14.91 7.63
N LEU A 32 -19.21 -14.17 8.64
CA LEU A 32 -19.79 -12.88 9.02
C LEU A 32 -19.70 -11.88 7.87
N ASN A 33 -18.58 -11.88 7.11
CA ASN A 33 -18.39 -11.05 5.93
C ASN A 33 -19.37 -11.34 4.79
N THR A 34 -19.99 -12.54 4.74
CA THR A 34 -21.03 -12.87 3.75
C THR A 34 -22.42 -12.35 4.09
N LEU A 35 -22.64 -11.89 5.33
CA LEU A 35 -23.94 -11.42 5.79
C LEU A 35 -24.17 -9.93 5.42
N GLU A 36 -25.44 -9.55 5.30
CA GLU A 36 -25.81 -8.14 5.28
C GLU A 36 -25.45 -7.45 6.60
N LEU A 37 -25.11 -6.17 6.54
CA LEU A 37 -24.60 -5.38 7.69
C LEU A 37 -25.46 -5.53 8.94
N THR A 38 -26.79 -5.29 8.82
CA THR A 38 -27.71 -5.36 9.94
C THR A 38 -27.70 -6.74 10.60
N ARG A 39 -27.69 -7.78 9.77
CA ARG A 39 -27.72 -9.17 10.23
C ARG A 39 -26.39 -9.60 10.85
N ALA A 40 -25.28 -9.12 10.30
CA ALA A 40 -23.95 -9.34 10.84
C ALA A 40 -23.83 -8.66 12.23
N ALA A 41 -24.29 -7.42 12.37
CA ALA A 41 -24.29 -6.69 13.63
C ALA A 41 -25.19 -7.37 14.70
N GLU A 42 -26.40 -7.81 14.34
CA GLU A 42 -27.27 -8.57 15.24
C GLU A 42 -26.65 -9.90 15.69
N THR A 43 -25.99 -10.60 14.77
CA THR A 43 -25.28 -11.84 15.08
C THR A 43 -24.11 -11.59 16.02
N LEU A 44 -23.32 -10.54 15.79
CA LEU A 44 -22.22 -10.12 16.65
C LEU A 44 -22.71 -9.68 18.03
N ALA A 45 -23.86 -8.99 18.09
CA ALA A 45 -24.49 -8.60 19.36
C ALA A 45 -24.93 -9.81 20.21
N ALA A 46 -25.37 -10.88 19.56
CA ALA A 46 -25.83 -12.10 20.23
C ALA A 46 -24.70 -13.04 20.69
N LEU A 47 -23.46 -12.87 20.19
CA LEU A 47 -22.30 -13.65 20.60
C LEU A 47 -21.86 -13.34 22.03
N PRO A 48 -21.23 -14.31 22.77
CA PRO A 48 -20.52 -14.01 24.02
C PRO A 48 -19.45 -12.91 23.80
N LEU A 49 -19.32 -12.00 24.76
CA LEU A 49 -18.44 -10.83 24.65
C LEU A 49 -16.99 -11.20 24.24
N PRO A 50 -16.30 -12.17 24.90
CA PRO A 50 -14.93 -12.52 24.52
C PRO A 50 -14.81 -13.10 23.09
N ARG A 51 -15.90 -13.69 22.59
CA ARG A 51 -15.94 -14.23 21.23
C ARG A 51 -16.13 -13.14 20.19
N ALA A 52 -17.04 -12.19 20.48
CA ALA A 52 -17.28 -11.05 19.61
C ALA A 52 -16.04 -10.15 19.51
N VAL A 53 -15.31 -9.94 20.62
CA VAL A 53 -14.00 -9.24 20.64
C VAL A 53 -13.03 -9.91 19.69
N LYS A 54 -12.77 -11.23 19.84
CA LYS A 54 -11.85 -11.97 18.95
C LYS A 54 -12.21 -11.92 17.47
N MET A 55 -13.48 -11.75 17.15
CA MET A 55 -13.91 -11.61 15.76
C MET A 55 -13.72 -10.18 15.25
N LEU A 56 -13.90 -9.16 16.10
CA LEU A 56 -13.65 -7.76 15.76
C LEU A 56 -12.15 -7.45 15.62
N GLU A 57 -11.30 -8.14 16.39
CA GLU A 57 -9.84 -8.02 16.31
C GLU A 57 -9.24 -8.70 15.07
N ALA A 58 -10.00 -9.56 14.40
CA ALA A 58 -9.49 -10.26 13.24
C ALA A 58 -9.33 -9.29 12.04
N PRO A 59 -8.13 -9.17 11.45
CA PRO A 59 -7.86 -8.23 10.34
C PRO A 59 -8.68 -8.55 9.08
N GLU A 60 -9.11 -9.79 8.91
CA GLU A 60 -9.95 -10.21 7.80
C GLU A 60 -11.44 -9.77 7.94
N LEU A 61 -11.84 -9.18 9.09
CA LEU A 61 -13.19 -8.67 9.24
C LEU A 61 -13.34 -7.34 8.50
N HIS A 62 -14.14 -7.38 7.44
CA HIS A 62 -14.45 -6.18 6.67
C HIS A 62 -15.54 -5.35 7.35
N ARG A 63 -15.51 -4.02 7.17
CA ARG A 63 -16.52 -3.08 7.67
C ARG A 63 -16.65 -3.09 9.20
N SER A 64 -15.54 -3.22 9.92
CA SER A 64 -15.51 -3.26 11.38
C SER A 64 -16.16 -2.02 12.01
N GLY A 65 -15.86 -0.81 11.51
CA GLY A 65 -16.49 0.43 11.92
C GLY A 65 -17.99 0.45 11.67
N GLU A 66 -18.45 0.06 10.46
CA GLU A 66 -19.89 0.00 10.15
C GLU A 66 -20.64 -1.00 11.04
N LEU A 67 -20.02 -2.14 11.35
CA LEU A 67 -20.57 -3.14 12.25
C LEU A 67 -20.73 -2.58 13.68
N VAL A 68 -19.68 -1.92 14.19
CA VAL A 68 -19.70 -1.31 15.52
C VAL A 68 -20.72 -0.15 15.60
N ALA A 69 -20.83 0.66 14.55
CA ALA A 69 -21.83 1.72 14.46
C ALA A 69 -23.28 1.20 14.50
N ALA A 70 -23.52 0.04 13.87
CA ALA A 70 -24.82 -0.62 13.84
C ALA A 70 -25.19 -1.35 15.15
N LEU A 71 -24.24 -1.54 16.08
CA LEU A 71 -24.51 -2.17 17.37
C LEU A 71 -25.23 -1.20 18.35
N PRO A 72 -25.96 -1.75 19.35
CA PRO A 72 -26.40 -0.94 20.48
C PRO A 72 -25.22 -0.25 21.17
N PRO A 73 -25.26 1.06 21.48
CA PRO A 73 -24.12 1.83 21.97
C PRO A 73 -23.42 1.23 23.19
N ALA A 74 -24.19 0.69 24.15
CA ALA A 74 -23.63 0.05 25.33
C ALA A 74 -22.87 -1.25 24.98
N ARG A 75 -23.32 -1.96 23.95
CA ARG A 75 -22.66 -3.20 23.47
C ARG A 75 -21.40 -2.85 22.70
N ALA A 76 -21.43 -1.86 21.81
CA ALA A 76 -20.28 -1.35 21.08
C ALA A 76 -19.18 -0.89 22.04
N ALA A 77 -19.52 -0.07 23.02
CA ALA A 77 -18.57 0.40 24.03
C ALA A 77 -17.98 -0.75 24.88
N ALA A 78 -18.78 -1.77 25.22
CA ALA A 78 -18.28 -2.92 25.96
C ALA A 78 -17.32 -3.79 25.12
N LEU A 79 -17.52 -3.87 23.81
CA LEU A 79 -16.62 -4.58 22.90
C LEU A 79 -15.31 -3.79 22.72
N LEU A 80 -15.39 -2.52 22.34
CA LEU A 80 -14.22 -1.65 22.18
C LEU A 80 -13.37 -1.54 23.46
N GLY A 81 -13.98 -1.54 24.62
CA GLY A 81 -13.26 -1.49 25.91
C GLY A 81 -12.60 -2.79 26.36
N LEU A 82 -12.78 -3.89 25.63
CA LEU A 82 -12.15 -5.20 25.87
C LEU A 82 -11.20 -5.63 24.75
N MET A 83 -11.16 -4.87 23.67
CA MET A 83 -10.24 -5.09 22.55
C MET A 83 -8.84 -4.55 22.88
N ALA A 84 -7.84 -5.00 22.16
CA ALA A 84 -6.54 -4.36 22.14
C ALA A 84 -6.64 -2.88 21.75
N ASP A 85 -5.85 -2.03 22.40
CA ASP A 85 -5.99 -0.56 22.30
C ASP A 85 -5.83 -0.03 20.85
N ASP A 86 -4.91 -0.60 20.09
CA ASP A 86 -4.64 -0.30 18.69
C ASP A 86 -5.84 -0.69 17.80
N ARG A 87 -6.33 -1.92 17.89
CA ARG A 87 -7.47 -2.40 17.10
C ARG A 87 -8.76 -1.64 17.42
N ALA A 88 -8.98 -1.32 18.71
CA ALA A 88 -10.09 -0.46 19.09
C ALA A 88 -9.95 0.94 18.51
N THR A 89 -8.72 1.48 18.42
CA THR A 89 -8.43 2.78 17.83
C THR A 89 -8.67 2.78 16.32
N ASP A 90 -8.26 1.75 15.59
CA ASP A 90 -8.52 1.60 14.16
C ASP A 90 -10.01 1.62 13.85
N ILE A 91 -10.81 0.85 14.62
CA ILE A 91 -12.26 0.84 14.46
C ILE A 91 -12.87 2.23 14.75
N VAL A 92 -12.40 2.90 15.81
CA VAL A 92 -12.87 4.24 16.14
C VAL A 92 -12.46 5.26 15.08
N HIS A 93 -11.34 5.04 14.39
CA HIS A 93 -10.91 5.89 13.27
C HIS A 93 -11.82 5.74 12.05
N GLU A 94 -12.37 4.54 11.79
CA GLU A 94 -13.35 4.29 10.71
C GLU A 94 -14.73 4.93 10.97
N LEU A 95 -15.09 5.22 12.25
CA LEU A 95 -16.37 5.82 12.61
C LEU A 95 -16.45 7.29 12.20
N ASP A 96 -17.65 7.77 11.88
CA ASP A 96 -17.89 9.18 11.68
C ASP A 96 -17.82 9.99 13.00
N GLU A 97 -17.79 11.31 12.89
CA GLU A 97 -17.63 12.20 14.05
C GLU A 97 -18.80 12.09 15.04
N GLU A 98 -20.03 11.89 14.54
CA GLU A 98 -21.24 11.73 15.36
C GLU A 98 -21.21 10.41 16.14
N GLU A 99 -20.80 9.32 15.49
CA GLU A 99 -20.66 7.99 16.09
C GLU A 99 -19.55 7.98 17.15
N ARG A 100 -18.39 8.58 16.85
CA ARG A 100 -17.30 8.75 17.82
C ARG A 100 -17.75 9.53 19.05
N ALA A 101 -18.43 10.65 18.85
CA ALA A 101 -18.95 11.48 19.95
C ALA A 101 -19.95 10.72 20.82
N ARG A 102 -20.69 9.77 20.25
CA ARG A 102 -21.64 8.91 20.96
C ARG A 102 -20.99 7.79 21.75
N LEU A 103 -19.94 7.16 21.19
CA LEU A 103 -19.35 5.94 21.76
C LEU A 103 -18.21 6.20 22.74
N ILE A 104 -17.31 7.15 22.46
CA ILE A 104 -16.13 7.44 23.32
C ILE A 104 -16.52 7.76 24.77
N PRO A 105 -17.59 8.53 25.07
CA PRO A 105 -17.99 8.78 26.46
C PRO A 105 -18.45 7.54 27.23
N LEU A 106 -18.87 6.48 26.55
CA LEU A 106 -19.34 5.23 27.14
C LEU A 106 -18.22 4.24 27.47
N LEU A 107 -17.00 4.48 26.97
CA LEU A 107 -15.83 3.68 27.25
C LEU A 107 -15.37 3.84 28.72
N GLY A 108 -14.77 2.80 29.27
CA GLY A 108 -14.04 2.86 30.54
C GLY A 108 -12.92 3.90 30.50
N THR A 109 -12.52 4.41 31.64
CA THR A 109 -11.53 5.51 31.75
C THR A 109 -10.22 5.16 31.09
N ASP A 110 -9.71 3.94 31.33
CA ASP A 110 -8.40 3.48 30.83
C ASP A 110 -8.41 3.31 29.30
N ALA A 111 -9.39 2.58 28.76
CA ALA A 111 -9.56 2.40 27.31
C ALA A 111 -9.78 3.74 26.58
N ARG A 112 -10.56 4.65 27.18
CA ARG A 112 -10.77 5.99 26.61
C ARG A 112 -9.48 6.78 26.51
N GLN A 113 -8.64 6.76 27.56
CA GLN A 113 -7.37 7.47 27.56
C GLN A 113 -6.39 6.88 26.55
N ALA A 114 -6.32 5.54 26.46
CA ALA A 114 -5.49 4.84 25.51
C ALA A 114 -5.91 5.20 24.06
N ILE A 115 -7.18 5.01 23.71
CA ILE A 115 -7.70 5.32 22.38
C ILE A 115 -7.51 6.82 22.03
N GLN A 116 -7.79 7.75 22.94
CA GLN A 116 -7.57 9.17 22.69
C GLN A 116 -6.12 9.52 22.47
N LYS A 117 -5.20 8.86 23.18
CA LYS A 117 -3.75 9.02 22.99
C LYS A 117 -3.34 8.52 21.61
N LEU A 118 -3.77 7.33 21.20
CA LEU A 118 -3.43 6.73 19.91
C LEU A 118 -4.02 7.54 18.75
N LEU A 119 -5.27 7.99 18.84
CA LEU A 119 -5.92 8.87 17.85
C LEU A 119 -5.21 10.23 17.66
N SER A 120 -4.33 10.65 18.58
CA SER A 120 -3.58 11.90 18.46
C SER A 120 -2.39 11.80 17.51
N TYR A 121 -1.96 10.58 17.16
CA TYR A 121 -0.87 10.37 16.21
C TYR A 121 -1.39 10.40 14.77
N PRO A 122 -0.59 10.92 13.82
CA PRO A 122 -0.93 10.88 12.41
C PRO A 122 -1.07 9.42 11.92
N PRO A 123 -1.99 9.13 10.98
CA PRO A 123 -2.08 7.82 10.36
C PRO A 123 -0.76 7.43 9.68
N ASN A 124 -0.53 6.14 9.48
CA ASN A 124 0.67 5.58 8.86
C ASN A 124 1.97 5.87 9.64
N THR A 125 1.89 6.09 10.95
CA THR A 125 3.06 6.28 11.83
C THR A 125 3.15 5.18 12.89
N ALA A 126 4.34 4.98 13.45
CA ALA A 126 4.56 4.06 14.56
C ALA A 126 3.60 4.29 15.73
N GLY A 127 3.28 5.55 16.02
CA GLY A 127 2.36 5.94 17.09
C GLY A 127 0.90 5.57 16.81
N ALA A 128 0.50 5.53 15.53
CA ALA A 128 -0.84 5.05 15.13
C ALA A 128 -0.95 3.53 15.18
N LEU A 129 0.14 2.82 14.83
CA LEU A 129 0.20 1.34 14.81
C LEU A 129 0.47 0.72 16.19
N MET A 130 0.94 1.50 17.19
CA MET A 130 1.41 0.90 18.44
C MET A 130 0.26 0.51 19.35
N THR A 131 0.44 -0.61 20.06
CA THR A 131 -0.34 -0.94 21.23
C THR A 131 0.33 -0.46 22.51
N THR A 132 -0.47 -0.13 23.55
CA THR A 132 0.04 0.21 24.89
C THR A 132 0.12 -0.99 25.81
N GLU A 133 -0.29 -2.16 25.35
CA GLU A 133 -0.40 -3.40 26.12
C GLU A 133 0.89 -4.24 26.12
N TYR A 134 1.97 -3.68 26.60
CA TYR A 134 3.28 -4.36 26.70
C TYR A 134 3.63 -4.75 28.14
N VAL A 135 4.63 -5.64 28.32
CA VAL A 135 5.17 -6.01 29.62
C VAL A 135 6.42 -5.19 29.92
N ALA A 136 6.33 -4.34 30.93
CA ALA A 136 7.48 -3.57 31.43
C ALA A 136 7.82 -3.96 32.87
N VAL A 137 9.12 -4.00 33.19
CA VAL A 137 9.61 -4.35 34.52
C VAL A 137 10.76 -3.43 34.94
N PRO A 138 10.93 -3.14 36.24
CA PRO A 138 12.07 -2.36 36.73
C PRO A 138 13.40 -3.11 36.53
N ALA A 139 14.44 -2.37 36.19
CA ALA A 139 15.81 -2.89 36.02
C ALA A 139 16.39 -3.55 37.28
N SER A 140 15.80 -3.30 38.45
CA SER A 140 16.20 -3.89 39.74
C SER A 140 15.67 -5.32 39.99
N TRP A 141 14.81 -5.84 39.11
CA TRP A 141 14.20 -7.16 39.30
C TRP A 141 15.13 -8.29 38.87
N THR A 142 14.85 -9.49 39.46
CA THR A 142 15.44 -10.76 39.05
C THR A 142 14.59 -11.45 38.00
N VAL A 143 15.16 -12.47 37.34
CA VAL A 143 14.47 -13.36 36.42
C VAL A 143 13.22 -13.97 37.06
N ALA A 144 13.32 -14.46 38.31
CA ALA A 144 12.19 -15.05 39.02
C ALA A 144 11.05 -14.06 39.26
N GLN A 145 11.36 -12.84 39.69
CA GLN A 145 10.36 -11.79 39.90
C GLN A 145 9.66 -11.40 38.57
N THR A 146 10.43 -11.29 37.52
CA THR A 146 9.90 -10.99 36.18
C THR A 146 8.97 -12.07 35.66
N LEU A 147 9.34 -13.35 35.77
CA LEU A 147 8.49 -14.48 35.38
C LEU A 147 7.23 -14.58 36.23
N GLN A 148 7.29 -14.24 37.53
CA GLN A 148 6.11 -14.18 38.38
C GLN A 148 5.15 -13.08 37.93
N HIS A 149 5.67 -11.91 37.59
CA HIS A 149 4.86 -10.80 37.10
C HIS A 149 4.18 -11.14 35.77
N ILE A 150 4.91 -11.72 34.80
CA ILE A 150 4.36 -12.14 33.51
C ILE A 150 3.15 -13.06 33.71
N ARG A 151 3.23 -14.05 34.60
CA ARG A 151 2.10 -14.96 34.88
C ARG A 151 0.84 -14.24 35.39
N GLN A 152 0.98 -13.06 35.98
CA GLN A 152 -0.14 -12.27 36.49
C GLN A 152 -0.78 -11.39 35.40
N VAL A 153 0.04 -10.88 34.48
CA VAL A 153 -0.40 -9.88 33.49
C VAL A 153 -0.59 -10.43 32.08
N GLU A 154 -0.14 -11.64 31.77
CA GLU A 154 -0.09 -12.25 30.44
C GLU A 154 -1.41 -12.13 29.66
N ARG A 155 -2.55 -12.32 30.34
CA ARG A 155 -3.87 -12.27 29.69
C ARG A 155 -4.35 -10.88 29.27
N THR A 156 -3.66 -9.85 29.73
CA THR A 156 -4.01 -8.44 29.48
C THR A 156 -2.92 -7.73 28.67
N ARG A 157 -2.02 -8.48 28.07
CA ARG A 157 -0.93 -7.94 27.26
C ARG A 157 -0.97 -8.53 25.85
N GLU A 158 -0.68 -7.69 24.88
CA GLU A 158 -0.65 -8.07 23.46
C GLU A 158 0.34 -9.20 23.24
N THR A 159 1.52 -9.05 23.76
CA THR A 159 2.56 -10.07 23.65
C THR A 159 3.45 -10.15 24.90
N VAL A 160 3.96 -11.35 25.17
CA VAL A 160 4.98 -11.60 26.21
C VAL A 160 6.32 -12.05 25.63
N TYR A 161 6.49 -11.97 24.29
CA TYR A 161 7.74 -12.40 23.64
C TYR A 161 8.93 -11.51 23.99
N ALA A 162 8.67 -10.21 24.23
CA ALA A 162 9.65 -9.22 24.63
C ALA A 162 9.21 -8.53 25.93
N ILE A 163 10.15 -8.38 26.85
CA ILE A 163 9.96 -7.70 28.14
C ILE A 163 10.84 -6.46 28.15
N TYR A 164 10.25 -5.32 28.47
CA TYR A 164 10.90 -4.02 28.43
C TYR A 164 11.38 -3.64 29.81
N VAL A 165 12.70 -3.46 29.93
CA VAL A 165 13.36 -3.15 31.21
C VAL A 165 13.51 -1.66 31.33
N LEU A 166 12.82 -1.08 32.32
CA LEU A 166 12.78 0.36 32.54
C LEU A 166 13.66 0.76 33.72
N ASP A 167 14.26 1.94 33.59
CA ASP A 167 14.87 2.60 34.74
C ASP A 167 13.80 2.97 35.77
N PRO A 168 13.97 2.57 37.05
CA PRO A 168 12.95 2.83 38.07
C PRO A 168 12.70 4.33 38.35
N ALA A 169 13.70 5.19 38.14
CA ALA A 169 13.62 6.61 38.43
C ALA A 169 13.15 7.44 37.23
N SER A 170 13.72 7.21 36.04
CA SER A 170 13.43 8.00 34.84
C SER A 170 12.37 7.40 33.93
N GLN A 171 11.98 6.12 34.17
CA GLN A 171 11.06 5.33 33.31
C GLN A 171 11.57 5.19 31.85
N GLN A 172 12.85 5.40 31.63
CA GLN A 172 13.48 5.24 30.31
C GLN A 172 13.71 3.76 30.01
N LEU A 173 13.59 3.39 28.74
CA LEU A 173 13.92 2.05 28.27
C LEU A 173 15.43 1.81 28.34
N GLN A 174 15.85 0.90 29.20
CA GLN A 174 17.27 0.50 29.32
C GLN A 174 17.60 -0.68 28.43
N GLN A 175 16.75 -1.71 28.45
CA GLN A 175 17.00 -2.96 27.72
C GLN A 175 15.70 -3.68 27.33
N VAL A 176 15.85 -4.62 26.40
CA VAL A 176 14.78 -5.56 26.01
C VAL A 176 15.25 -6.98 26.25
N VAL A 177 14.46 -7.76 26.93
CA VAL A 177 14.74 -9.16 27.24
C VAL A 177 13.71 -10.05 26.55
N THR A 178 14.17 -11.01 25.76
CA THR A 178 13.25 -11.99 25.13
C THR A 178 12.81 -13.05 26.14
N MET A 179 11.59 -13.58 25.98
CA MET A 179 11.08 -14.68 26.79
C MET A 179 12.04 -15.89 26.80
N ARG A 180 12.71 -16.17 25.66
CA ARG A 180 13.72 -17.24 25.56
C ARG A 180 14.84 -17.04 26.56
N ARG A 181 15.36 -15.83 26.72
CA ARG A 181 16.44 -15.52 27.66
C ARG A 181 15.98 -15.63 29.12
N LEU A 182 14.75 -15.18 29.40
CA LEU A 182 14.17 -15.34 30.72
C LEU A 182 14.01 -16.82 31.15
N ILE A 183 13.55 -17.67 30.22
CA ILE A 183 13.37 -19.11 30.50
C ILE A 183 14.72 -19.81 30.72
N THR A 184 15.78 -19.37 30.05
CA THR A 184 17.12 -19.96 30.14
C THR A 184 18.00 -19.32 31.22
N GLY A 185 17.64 -18.16 31.75
CA GLY A 185 18.35 -17.47 32.83
C GLY A 185 18.11 -18.15 34.19
N LEU A 186 19.07 -17.98 35.12
CA LEU A 186 18.88 -18.47 36.46
C LEU A 186 17.92 -17.59 37.27
N PRO A 187 17.08 -18.13 38.13
CA PRO A 187 16.07 -17.36 38.86
C PRO A 187 16.60 -16.15 39.63
N GLU A 188 17.79 -16.25 40.16
CA GLU A 188 18.44 -15.22 41.00
C GLU A 188 19.24 -14.20 40.18
N GLU A 189 19.44 -14.42 38.88
CA GLU A 189 20.14 -13.47 38.02
C GLU A 189 19.35 -12.16 37.87
N SER A 190 20.07 -11.04 37.76
CA SER A 190 19.46 -9.77 37.43
C SER A 190 18.86 -9.81 36.03
N ILE A 191 17.72 -9.16 35.84
CA ILE A 191 17.09 -9.01 34.50
C ILE A 191 18.04 -8.37 33.50
N LEU A 192 18.94 -7.48 33.93
CA LEU A 192 19.94 -6.82 33.10
C LEU A 192 21.06 -7.77 32.66
N ASP A 193 21.42 -8.77 33.50
CA ASP A 193 22.49 -9.74 33.17
C ASP A 193 22.07 -10.69 32.06
N VAL A 194 20.78 -11.03 31.99
CA VAL A 194 20.20 -11.87 30.93
C VAL A 194 19.78 -11.07 29.70
N ALA A 195 19.83 -9.73 29.75
CA ALA A 195 19.49 -8.85 28.62
C ALA A 195 20.49 -8.99 27.46
N GLN A 196 20.14 -8.43 26.31
CA GLN A 196 21.08 -8.34 25.19
C GLN A 196 22.17 -7.32 25.49
N VAL A 197 23.38 -7.59 25.00
CA VAL A 197 24.52 -6.68 25.21
C VAL A 197 24.36 -5.38 24.40
N ASN A 198 23.69 -5.45 23.25
CA ASN A 198 23.46 -4.31 22.39
C ASN A 198 22.30 -3.45 22.91
N PRO A 199 22.35 -2.12 22.72
CA PRO A 199 21.22 -1.25 23.02
C PRO A 199 19.99 -1.68 22.23
N PRO A 200 18.77 -1.52 22.78
CA PRO A 200 17.55 -1.88 22.08
C PRO A 200 17.35 -1.03 20.83
N VAL A 201 16.82 -1.65 19.78
CA VAL A 201 16.36 -0.92 18.60
C VAL A 201 15.01 -0.31 18.95
N THR A 202 14.90 1.01 18.87
CA THR A 202 13.69 1.78 19.18
C THR A 202 13.26 2.60 17.98
N VAL A 203 12.00 3.01 17.96
CA VAL A 203 11.43 3.92 16.95
C VAL A 203 10.74 5.10 17.64
N ASP A 204 10.73 6.25 16.96
CA ASP A 204 9.96 7.41 17.36
C ASP A 204 8.49 7.24 16.94
N ALA A 205 7.55 7.81 17.71
CA ALA A 205 6.11 7.71 17.43
C ALA A 205 5.69 8.30 16.07
N LEU A 206 6.42 9.26 15.53
CA LEU A 206 6.16 9.87 14.22
C LEU A 206 6.90 9.17 13.07
N MET A 207 7.64 8.10 13.35
CA MET A 207 8.31 7.32 12.32
C MET A 207 7.27 6.66 11.41
N ASP A 208 7.52 6.75 10.10
CA ASP A 208 6.70 6.14 9.06
C ASP A 208 6.61 4.61 9.19
N GLN A 209 5.42 4.04 8.97
CA GLN A 209 5.15 2.60 9.13
C GLN A 209 6.02 1.70 8.25
N GLU A 210 6.36 2.12 7.02
CA GLU A 210 7.28 1.35 6.16
C GLU A 210 8.69 1.28 6.76
N GLU A 211 9.14 2.37 7.42
CA GLU A 211 10.43 2.40 8.07
C GLU A 211 10.44 1.47 9.29
N VAL A 212 9.36 1.45 10.08
CA VAL A 212 9.16 0.52 11.20
C VAL A 212 9.20 -0.93 10.69
N ALA A 213 8.46 -1.24 9.63
CA ALA A 213 8.43 -2.54 8.98
C ALA A 213 9.83 -3.00 8.56
N ARG A 214 10.60 -2.09 7.98
CA ARG A 214 11.96 -2.34 7.55
C ARG A 214 12.90 -2.64 8.73
N LEU A 215 12.76 -1.92 9.85
CA LEU A 215 13.56 -2.15 11.05
C LEU A 215 13.22 -3.50 11.69
N ILE A 216 11.94 -3.86 11.81
CA ILE A 216 11.48 -5.17 12.30
C ILE A 216 12.09 -6.28 11.46
N ARG A 217 11.97 -6.19 10.13
CA ARG A 217 12.56 -7.18 9.21
C ARG A 217 14.09 -7.23 9.28
N ARG A 218 14.77 -6.07 9.36
CA ARG A 218 16.23 -5.99 9.37
C ARG A 218 16.85 -6.61 10.61
N HIS A 219 16.18 -6.46 11.74
CA HIS A 219 16.68 -6.88 13.05
C HIS A 219 16.03 -8.18 13.54
N ASP A 220 15.16 -8.80 12.69
CA ASP A 220 14.43 -10.03 13.01
C ASP A 220 13.66 -9.94 14.34
N LEU A 221 12.92 -8.85 14.50
CA LEU A 221 12.17 -8.54 15.72
C LEU A 221 10.73 -9.05 15.60
N LEU A 222 10.14 -9.47 16.74
CA LEU A 222 8.71 -9.78 16.85
C LEU A 222 7.90 -8.57 17.30
N ALA A 223 8.54 -7.62 17.97
CA ALA A 223 7.97 -6.33 18.33
C ALA A 223 9.08 -5.30 18.50
N ILE A 224 8.79 -4.04 18.21
CA ILE A 224 9.72 -2.92 18.34
C ILE A 224 9.15 -1.86 19.31
N PRO A 225 9.92 -1.42 20.32
CA PRO A 225 9.46 -0.40 21.25
C PRO A 225 9.41 0.99 20.59
N VAL A 226 8.30 1.68 20.84
CA VAL A 226 8.07 3.08 20.47
C VAL A 226 8.40 3.93 21.68
N VAL A 227 9.26 4.93 21.49
CA VAL A 227 9.73 5.81 22.56
C VAL A 227 9.56 7.28 22.19
N ASP A 228 9.50 8.15 23.18
CA ASP A 228 9.52 9.59 22.99
C ASP A 228 10.97 10.13 22.90
N ASP A 229 11.09 11.46 22.76
CA ASP A 229 12.37 12.18 22.73
C ASP A 229 13.20 11.98 24.02
N GLN A 230 12.57 11.59 25.12
CA GLN A 230 13.21 11.32 26.40
C GLN A 230 13.53 9.84 26.61
N GLN A 231 13.32 9.00 25.57
CA GLN A 231 13.49 7.54 25.62
C GLN A 231 12.53 6.84 26.60
N GLN A 232 11.38 7.47 26.90
CA GLN A 232 10.33 6.83 27.69
C GLN A 232 9.42 5.99 26.77
N MET A 233 9.00 4.85 27.28
CA MET A 233 8.14 3.93 26.53
C MET A 233 6.75 4.54 26.31
N LEU A 234 6.34 4.60 25.04
CA LEU A 234 5.00 4.98 24.62
C LEU A 234 4.11 3.77 24.33
N GLY A 235 4.69 2.73 23.71
CA GLY A 235 4.02 1.52 23.28
C GLY A 235 4.98 0.57 22.55
N ILE A 236 4.42 -0.39 21.88
CA ILE A 236 5.14 -1.33 21.01
C ILE A 236 4.39 -1.47 19.67
N VAL A 237 5.10 -1.71 18.60
CA VAL A 237 4.52 -2.16 17.32
C VAL A 237 4.91 -3.62 17.11
N THR A 238 3.95 -4.47 16.84
CA THR A 238 4.17 -5.91 16.66
C THR A 238 4.39 -6.27 15.19
N VAL A 239 4.89 -7.46 14.92
CA VAL A 239 5.21 -7.89 13.53
C VAL A 239 3.95 -8.15 12.71
N ASP A 240 2.86 -8.58 13.33
CA ASP A 240 1.56 -8.83 12.70
C ASP A 240 0.92 -7.51 12.22
N ASP A 241 0.88 -6.46 13.05
CA ASP A 241 0.38 -5.14 12.66
C ASP A 241 1.19 -4.55 11.50
N VAL A 242 2.51 -4.75 11.53
CA VAL A 242 3.39 -4.33 10.43
C VAL A 242 3.12 -5.10 9.15
N LEU A 243 2.78 -6.41 9.23
CA LEU A 243 2.40 -7.19 8.06
C LEU A 243 1.10 -6.69 7.44
N ASP A 244 0.10 -6.36 8.26
CA ASP A 244 -1.16 -5.78 7.81
C ASP A 244 -0.93 -4.41 7.14
N ALA A 245 -0.15 -3.53 7.75
CA ALA A 245 0.21 -2.24 7.18
C ALA A 245 0.96 -2.37 5.83
N LEU A 246 1.86 -3.35 5.69
CA LEU A 246 2.55 -3.61 4.42
C LEU A 246 1.62 -4.12 3.32
N ILE A 247 0.60 -4.90 3.65
CA ILE A 247 -0.41 -5.39 2.70
C ILE A 247 -1.28 -4.21 2.23
N GLU A 248 -1.68 -3.35 3.16
CA GLU A 248 -2.47 -2.15 2.86
C GLU A 248 -1.69 -1.20 1.95
N GLU A 249 -0.44 -0.87 2.28
CA GLU A 249 0.44 -0.02 1.47
C GLU A 249 0.67 -0.60 0.07
N SER A 250 0.95 -1.90 -0.01
CA SER A 250 1.12 -2.58 -1.31
C SER A 250 -0.15 -2.53 -2.17
N THR A 251 -1.32 -2.57 -1.55
CA THR A 251 -2.62 -2.46 -2.22
C THR A 251 -2.86 -1.03 -2.69
N GLU A 252 -2.55 -0.04 -1.85
CA GLU A 252 -2.63 1.38 -2.20
C GLU A 252 -1.70 1.72 -3.36
N ASP A 253 -0.44 1.28 -3.31
CA ASP A 253 0.54 1.43 -4.39
C ASP A 253 0.03 0.86 -5.71
N ALA A 254 -0.58 -0.34 -5.67
CA ALA A 254 -1.15 -0.98 -6.86
C ALA A 254 -2.31 -0.16 -7.45
N HIS A 255 -3.18 0.39 -6.63
CA HIS A 255 -4.28 1.26 -7.06
C HIS A 255 -3.77 2.58 -7.66
N LYS A 256 -2.82 3.25 -6.99
CA LYS A 256 -2.18 4.48 -7.47
C LYS A 256 -1.45 4.25 -8.80
N PHE A 257 -0.71 3.16 -8.92
CA PHE A 257 -0.05 2.79 -10.18
C PHE A 257 -1.05 2.53 -11.30
N GLY A 258 -2.23 1.98 -10.98
CA GLY A 258 -3.36 1.84 -11.91
C GLY A 258 -4.04 3.16 -12.30
N GLY A 259 -3.64 4.30 -11.72
CA GLY A 259 -4.20 5.62 -11.99
C GLY A 259 -5.58 5.82 -11.36
N MET A 260 -5.72 5.45 -10.10
CA MET A 260 -6.94 5.67 -9.31
C MET A 260 -6.57 5.91 -7.83
N GLU A 261 -7.51 6.46 -7.07
CA GLU A 261 -7.36 6.55 -5.62
C GLU A 261 -7.51 5.16 -4.98
N ALA A 262 -6.83 4.94 -3.84
CA ALA A 262 -6.93 3.70 -3.09
C ALA A 262 -8.38 3.39 -2.68
N LEU A 263 -8.73 2.10 -2.71
CA LEU A 263 -10.02 1.63 -2.21
C LEU A 263 -9.87 1.23 -0.75
N ASP A 264 -10.73 1.77 0.10
CA ASP A 264 -10.74 1.52 1.55
C ASP A 264 -11.55 0.26 1.90
N LYS A 265 -12.19 -0.35 0.89
CA LYS A 265 -13.06 -1.52 1.06
C LYS A 265 -12.83 -2.52 -0.07
N PRO A 266 -13.10 -3.81 0.14
CA PRO A 266 -13.09 -4.81 -0.93
C PRO A 266 -13.97 -4.39 -2.10
N TYR A 267 -13.54 -4.68 -3.33
CA TYR A 267 -14.17 -4.23 -4.58
C TYR A 267 -15.70 -4.44 -4.64
N MET A 268 -16.21 -5.56 -4.13
CA MET A 268 -17.64 -5.87 -4.16
C MET A 268 -18.45 -5.14 -3.08
N GLN A 269 -17.81 -4.53 -2.12
CA GLN A 269 -18.46 -3.84 -0.98
C GLN A 269 -18.48 -2.32 -1.15
N ILE A 270 -17.63 -1.78 -2.04
CA ILE A 270 -17.60 -0.35 -2.28
C ILE A 270 -18.85 0.11 -3.05
N GLY A 271 -19.44 1.23 -2.61
CA GLY A 271 -20.63 1.79 -3.24
C GLY A 271 -20.34 2.33 -4.65
N PHE A 272 -21.36 2.27 -5.54
CA PHE A 272 -21.21 2.72 -6.93
C PHE A 272 -20.70 4.18 -7.05
N PHE A 273 -21.28 5.11 -6.30
CA PHE A 273 -20.89 6.52 -6.35
C PHE A 273 -19.50 6.78 -5.75
N GLU A 274 -19.13 6.04 -4.74
CA GLU A 274 -17.80 6.08 -4.12
C GLU A 274 -16.74 5.57 -5.13
N MET A 275 -16.97 4.41 -5.73
CA MET A 275 -16.13 3.87 -6.80
C MET A 275 -15.98 4.86 -7.97
N LEU A 276 -17.11 5.47 -8.39
CA LEU A 276 -17.10 6.46 -9.47
C LEU A 276 -16.21 7.66 -9.11
N ARG A 277 -16.34 8.19 -7.91
CA ARG A 277 -15.54 9.34 -7.43
C ARG A 277 -14.06 9.03 -7.40
N LYS A 278 -13.67 7.87 -6.83
CA LYS A 278 -12.26 7.44 -6.72
C LYS A 278 -11.57 7.23 -8.08
N ARG A 279 -12.33 6.94 -9.13
CA ARG A 279 -11.81 6.75 -10.50
C ARG A 279 -11.91 8.00 -11.37
N ALA A 280 -13.02 8.75 -11.25
CA ALA A 280 -13.34 9.85 -12.16
C ALA A 280 -12.35 11.01 -12.04
N GLY A 281 -11.86 11.33 -10.84
CA GLY A 281 -10.93 12.44 -10.63
C GLY A 281 -9.66 12.27 -11.46
N TRP A 282 -8.98 11.15 -11.27
CA TRP A 282 -7.75 10.85 -11.99
C TRP A 282 -7.96 10.65 -13.48
N LEU A 283 -9.02 9.95 -13.87
CA LEU A 283 -9.36 9.74 -15.28
C LEU A 283 -9.64 11.07 -16.01
N SER A 284 -10.25 12.04 -15.33
CA SER A 284 -10.48 13.38 -15.90
C SER A 284 -9.16 14.14 -16.11
N VAL A 285 -8.23 14.06 -15.19
CA VAL A 285 -6.89 14.65 -15.34
C VAL A 285 -6.15 14.04 -16.52
N LEU A 286 -6.18 12.72 -16.66
CA LEU A 286 -5.57 12.01 -17.80
C LEU A 286 -6.23 12.41 -19.13
N PHE A 287 -7.55 12.52 -19.16
CA PHE A 287 -8.27 12.97 -20.36
C PHE A 287 -7.91 14.39 -20.77
N LEU A 288 -7.76 15.32 -19.82
CA LEU A 288 -7.28 16.67 -20.11
C LEU A 288 -5.85 16.66 -20.67
N GLY A 289 -4.99 15.78 -20.13
CA GLY A 289 -3.65 15.56 -20.70
C GLY A 289 -3.73 15.04 -22.14
N GLU A 290 -4.62 14.09 -22.43
CA GLU A 290 -4.81 13.53 -23.76
C GLU A 290 -5.32 14.57 -24.80
N MET A 291 -6.05 15.60 -24.36
CA MET A 291 -6.44 16.71 -25.24
C MET A 291 -5.21 17.47 -25.80
N LEU A 292 -4.06 17.45 -25.11
CA LEU A 292 -2.82 18.03 -25.64
C LEU A 292 -2.29 17.22 -26.82
N THR A 293 -2.53 15.92 -26.85
CA THR A 293 -2.20 15.06 -28.01
C THR A 293 -2.99 15.49 -29.25
N ALA A 294 -4.28 15.78 -29.10
CA ALA A 294 -5.10 16.31 -30.17
C ALA A 294 -4.56 17.67 -30.68
N SER A 295 -4.13 18.55 -29.77
CA SER A 295 -3.52 19.84 -30.14
C SER A 295 -2.18 19.67 -30.86
N ALA A 296 -1.36 18.70 -30.45
CA ALA A 296 -0.13 18.36 -31.14
C ALA A 296 -0.41 17.82 -32.56
N MET A 297 -1.43 16.96 -32.71
CA MET A 297 -1.84 16.48 -34.04
C MET A 297 -2.32 17.62 -34.97
N GLN A 298 -3.07 18.59 -34.42
CA GLN A 298 -3.47 19.79 -35.20
C GLN A 298 -2.26 20.60 -35.70
N HIS A 299 -1.20 20.69 -34.89
CA HIS A 299 0.02 21.38 -35.28
C HIS A 299 0.71 20.75 -36.50
N TYR A 300 0.59 19.43 -36.63
CA TYR A 300 1.17 18.63 -37.72
C TYR A 300 0.14 18.26 -38.80
N GLU A 301 -0.98 18.99 -38.92
CA GLU A 301 -2.07 18.69 -39.86
C GLU A 301 -1.60 18.73 -41.34
N ASP A 302 -0.75 19.69 -41.70
CA ASP A 302 -0.22 19.83 -43.05
C ASP A 302 0.69 18.63 -43.42
N GLU A 303 1.54 18.17 -42.50
CA GLU A 303 2.41 17.01 -42.71
C GLU A 303 1.58 15.74 -42.81
N LEU A 304 0.54 15.60 -41.99
CA LEU A 304 -0.40 14.48 -42.03
C LEU A 304 -1.17 14.42 -43.36
N ALA A 305 -1.59 15.58 -43.88
CA ALA A 305 -2.29 15.66 -45.14
C ALA A 305 -1.41 15.24 -46.32
N ARG A 306 -0.11 15.58 -46.29
CA ARG A 306 0.88 15.21 -47.33
C ARG A 306 1.28 13.75 -47.26
N ALA A 307 1.48 13.21 -46.06
CA ALA A 307 1.95 11.85 -45.83
C ALA A 307 0.97 11.04 -45.00
N VAL A 308 -0.25 10.83 -45.52
CA VAL A 308 -1.33 10.08 -44.82
C VAL A 308 -0.89 8.71 -44.35
N VAL A 309 0.06 8.06 -45.04
CA VAL A 309 0.62 6.76 -44.66
C VAL A 309 1.25 6.77 -43.28
N LEU A 310 1.75 7.90 -42.78
CA LEU A 310 2.32 8.05 -41.44
C LEU A 310 1.26 7.83 -40.35
N THR A 311 0.00 8.17 -40.60
CA THR A 311 -1.09 8.01 -39.62
C THR A 311 -1.32 6.56 -39.23
N LEU A 312 -1.05 5.61 -40.14
CA LEU A 312 -1.23 4.19 -39.90
C LEU A 312 -0.32 3.66 -38.78
N PHE A 313 0.79 4.34 -38.50
CA PHE A 313 1.80 3.90 -37.54
C PHE A 313 1.72 4.64 -36.21
N ILE A 314 0.96 5.74 -36.12
CA ILE A 314 0.79 6.51 -34.87
C ILE A 314 0.38 5.60 -33.70
N PRO A 315 -0.68 4.77 -33.78
CA PRO A 315 -1.07 3.91 -32.66
C PRO A 315 0.02 2.92 -32.26
N LEU A 316 0.75 2.35 -33.23
CA LEU A 316 1.83 1.42 -32.97
C LEU A 316 2.98 2.07 -32.20
N ILE A 317 3.39 3.27 -32.62
CA ILE A 317 4.53 4.01 -32.08
C ILE A 317 4.22 4.53 -30.69
N MET A 318 3.05 5.17 -30.51
CA MET A 318 2.60 5.70 -29.22
C MET A 318 2.48 4.59 -28.17
N SER A 319 1.74 3.52 -28.51
CA SER A 319 1.59 2.36 -27.62
C SER A 319 2.93 1.74 -27.23
N SER A 320 3.89 1.66 -28.16
CA SER A 320 5.23 1.09 -27.86
C SER A 320 5.99 1.95 -26.84
N GLY A 321 5.95 3.26 -26.99
CA GLY A 321 6.58 4.18 -26.06
C GLY A 321 5.93 4.18 -24.68
N GLY A 322 4.60 4.24 -24.62
CA GLY A 322 3.82 4.20 -23.39
C GLY A 322 4.04 2.89 -22.61
N ASN A 323 4.05 1.75 -23.31
CA ASN A 323 4.31 0.44 -22.70
C ASN A 323 5.73 0.38 -22.12
N SER A 324 6.75 0.86 -22.84
CA SER A 324 8.13 0.90 -22.35
C SER A 324 8.26 1.81 -21.11
N GLY A 325 7.61 2.97 -21.16
CA GLY A 325 7.58 3.90 -20.04
C GLY A 325 6.92 3.28 -18.79
N SER A 326 5.76 2.66 -18.96
CA SER A 326 5.03 1.98 -17.86
C SER A 326 5.85 0.84 -17.24
N GLN A 327 6.58 0.05 -18.06
CA GLN A 327 7.47 -0.99 -17.56
C GLN A 327 8.62 -0.39 -16.72
N ALA A 328 9.27 0.67 -17.20
CA ALA A 328 10.33 1.34 -16.48
C ALA A 328 9.80 1.92 -15.15
N THR A 329 8.67 2.59 -15.18
CA THR A 329 8.02 3.18 -13.99
C THR A 329 7.73 2.12 -12.93
N SER A 330 7.13 0.99 -13.30
CA SER A 330 6.82 -0.11 -12.39
C SER A 330 8.07 -0.65 -11.68
N LEU A 331 9.16 -0.84 -12.42
CA LEU A 331 10.45 -1.28 -11.85
C LEU A 331 11.00 -0.26 -10.85
N LEU A 332 10.91 1.03 -11.18
CA LEU A 332 11.48 2.09 -10.36
C LEU A 332 10.65 2.40 -9.11
N ILE A 333 9.33 2.38 -9.18
CA ILE A 333 8.45 2.52 -8.01
C ILE A 333 8.84 1.44 -6.99
N ARG A 334 8.87 0.18 -7.42
CA ARG A 334 9.26 -0.94 -6.55
C ARG A 334 10.66 -0.80 -5.96
N SER A 335 11.64 -0.42 -6.77
CA SER A 335 13.03 -0.25 -6.29
C SER A 335 13.19 0.92 -5.32
N LEU A 336 12.35 1.97 -5.47
CA LEU A 336 12.31 3.11 -4.55
C LEU A 336 11.58 2.77 -3.24
N ALA A 337 10.50 1.98 -3.30
CA ALA A 337 9.78 1.47 -2.13
C ALA A 337 10.69 0.55 -1.30
N LEU A 338 11.38 -0.39 -1.94
CA LEU A 338 12.34 -1.28 -1.28
C LEU A 338 13.65 -0.60 -0.85
N ARG A 339 13.83 0.70 -1.15
CA ARG A 339 15.06 1.49 -0.90
C ARG A 339 16.33 0.89 -1.51
N GLU A 340 16.19 0.09 -2.57
CA GLU A 340 17.32 -0.38 -3.39
C GLU A 340 17.99 0.80 -4.09
N LEU A 341 17.20 1.83 -4.43
CA LEU A 341 17.64 3.08 -5.03
C LEU A 341 17.34 4.27 -4.09
N ARG A 342 18.26 5.24 -4.09
CA ARG A 342 18.10 6.51 -3.38
C ARG A 342 17.90 7.65 -4.38
N LEU A 343 17.34 8.78 -3.95
CA LEU A 343 17.13 9.94 -4.83
C LEU A 343 18.43 10.38 -5.56
N ARG A 344 19.59 10.25 -4.93
CA ARG A 344 20.88 10.58 -5.54
C ARG A 344 21.29 9.65 -6.69
N ASP A 345 20.65 8.49 -6.84
CA ASP A 345 21.03 7.49 -7.84
C ASP A 345 20.32 7.69 -9.20
N TRP A 346 19.50 8.75 -9.35
CA TRP A 346 18.73 9.06 -10.56
C TRP A 346 19.58 9.04 -11.85
N TRP A 347 20.80 9.57 -11.80
CA TRP A 347 21.69 9.61 -12.95
C TRP A 347 22.22 8.24 -13.36
N LYS A 348 22.43 7.31 -12.42
CA LYS A 348 22.81 5.91 -12.72
C LYS A 348 21.67 5.18 -13.41
N VAL A 349 20.43 5.45 -12.98
CA VAL A 349 19.23 4.92 -13.62
C VAL A 349 19.11 5.47 -15.03
N ALA A 350 19.24 6.78 -15.22
CA ALA A 350 19.21 7.40 -16.55
C ALA A 350 20.26 6.82 -17.50
N LEU A 351 21.51 6.64 -17.02
CA LEU A 351 22.59 6.02 -17.80
C LEU A 351 22.32 4.56 -18.17
N ARG A 352 21.49 3.86 -17.41
CA ARG A 352 21.08 2.49 -17.68
C ARG A 352 19.86 2.45 -18.60
N GLU A 353 18.88 3.31 -18.38
CA GLU A 353 17.63 3.29 -19.15
C GLU A 353 17.80 3.81 -20.58
N VAL A 354 18.67 4.78 -20.83
CA VAL A 354 18.91 5.27 -22.20
C VAL A 354 19.38 4.14 -23.14
N PRO A 355 20.47 3.41 -22.87
CA PRO A 355 20.87 2.32 -23.77
C PRO A 355 19.84 1.18 -23.79
N THR A 356 19.15 0.90 -22.68
CA THR A 356 18.08 -0.10 -22.64
C THR A 356 16.94 0.29 -23.58
N GLY A 357 16.47 1.52 -23.51
CA GLY A 357 15.43 2.06 -24.39
C GLY A 357 15.85 2.06 -25.87
N MET A 358 17.10 2.42 -26.15
CA MET A 358 17.64 2.36 -27.52
C MET A 358 17.63 0.93 -28.08
N VAL A 359 18.04 -0.05 -27.30
CA VAL A 359 18.05 -1.47 -27.75
C VAL A 359 16.62 -1.99 -27.92
N LEU A 360 15.73 -1.71 -26.97
CA LEU A 360 14.32 -2.11 -27.07
C LEU A 360 13.65 -1.43 -28.29
N GLY A 361 13.88 -0.13 -28.48
CA GLY A 361 13.39 0.61 -29.62
C GLY A 361 13.93 0.07 -30.96
N ALA A 362 15.21 -0.33 -31.00
CA ALA A 362 15.81 -0.95 -32.18
C ALA A 362 15.17 -2.32 -32.49
N ILE A 363 14.90 -3.14 -31.47
CA ILE A 363 14.20 -4.42 -31.64
C ILE A 363 12.80 -4.18 -32.24
N LEU A 364 12.02 -3.28 -31.66
CA LEU A 364 10.68 -2.95 -32.15
C LEU A 364 10.72 -2.30 -33.52
N GLY A 365 11.71 -1.43 -33.78
CA GLY A 365 11.98 -0.83 -35.08
C GLY A 365 12.26 -1.86 -36.16
N CYS A 366 13.11 -2.84 -35.87
CA CYS A 366 13.36 -3.96 -36.78
C CYS A 366 12.09 -4.77 -37.10
N LEU A 367 11.26 -5.04 -36.06
CA LEU A 367 9.98 -5.75 -36.28
C LEU A 367 9.03 -4.92 -37.17
N ALA A 368 8.95 -3.62 -36.95
CA ALA A 368 8.14 -2.73 -37.79
C ALA A 368 8.64 -2.67 -39.24
N ILE A 369 9.96 -2.57 -39.45
CA ILE A 369 10.58 -2.59 -40.78
C ILE A 369 10.28 -3.93 -41.47
N VAL A 370 10.48 -5.05 -40.80
CA VAL A 370 10.16 -6.38 -41.35
C VAL A 370 8.70 -6.48 -41.75
N ARG A 371 7.77 -5.98 -40.95
CA ARG A 371 6.35 -5.92 -41.30
C ARG A 371 6.12 -5.12 -42.56
N ILE A 372 6.68 -3.90 -42.66
CA ILE A 372 6.51 -3.04 -43.85
C ILE A 372 7.05 -3.75 -45.10
N VAL A 373 8.23 -4.35 -45.02
CA VAL A 373 8.85 -5.09 -46.14
C VAL A 373 7.96 -6.25 -46.57
N ILE A 374 7.48 -7.08 -45.65
CA ILE A 374 6.61 -8.22 -45.97
C ILE A 374 5.31 -7.77 -46.64
N TRP A 375 4.66 -6.70 -46.11
CA TRP A 375 3.40 -6.19 -46.68
C TRP A 375 3.58 -5.60 -48.06
N GLN A 376 4.67 -4.83 -48.28
CA GLN A 376 5.00 -4.22 -49.55
C GLN A 376 5.34 -5.27 -50.61
N LEU A 377 6.28 -6.18 -50.32
CA LEU A 377 6.75 -7.18 -51.27
C LEU A 377 5.73 -8.30 -51.51
N GLY A 378 4.92 -8.61 -50.47
CA GLY A 378 3.85 -9.58 -50.54
C GLY A 378 2.58 -9.07 -51.24
N GLY A 379 2.51 -7.79 -51.61
CA GLY A 379 1.34 -7.19 -52.27
C GLY A 379 0.12 -7.05 -51.34
N LEU A 380 0.33 -7.15 -50.03
CA LEU A 380 -0.76 -7.01 -49.03
C LEU A 380 -1.16 -5.54 -48.82
N HIS A 381 -0.22 -4.62 -48.93
CA HIS A 381 -0.44 -3.19 -48.85
C HIS A 381 0.65 -2.45 -49.64
N ASP A 382 0.27 -1.46 -50.43
CA ASP A 382 1.21 -0.58 -51.12
C ASP A 382 1.46 0.69 -50.30
N TYR A 383 2.68 0.87 -49.82
CA TYR A 383 3.11 2.04 -49.07
C TYR A 383 3.64 3.17 -49.98
N GLY A 384 3.58 3.00 -51.31
CA GLY A 384 4.00 3.96 -52.29
C GLY A 384 5.50 3.89 -52.67
N GLU A 385 5.95 4.81 -53.53
CA GLU A 385 7.30 4.80 -54.12
C GLU A 385 8.42 4.91 -53.06
N HIS A 386 8.16 5.65 -51.95
CA HIS A 386 9.15 5.93 -50.92
C HIS A 386 9.06 5.01 -49.67
N TRP A 387 8.49 3.80 -49.82
CA TRP A 387 8.27 2.87 -48.71
C TRP A 387 9.51 2.52 -47.88
N ILE A 388 10.72 2.55 -48.50
CA ILE A 388 11.99 2.30 -47.81
C ILE A 388 12.29 3.44 -46.82
N LEU A 389 12.12 4.68 -47.23
CA LEU A 389 12.29 5.85 -46.38
C LEU A 389 11.26 5.87 -45.25
N LEU A 390 10.02 5.47 -45.54
CA LEU A 390 8.97 5.28 -44.55
C LEU A 390 9.39 4.24 -43.52
N ALA A 391 9.88 3.05 -43.93
CA ALA A 391 10.32 2.00 -43.04
C ALA A 391 11.46 2.45 -42.10
N ILE A 392 12.43 3.23 -42.64
CA ILE A 392 13.53 3.80 -41.88
C ILE A 392 12.98 4.83 -40.87
N THR A 393 12.06 5.67 -41.28
CA THR A 393 11.42 6.70 -40.44
C THR A 393 10.71 6.05 -39.26
N ILE A 394 9.90 5.01 -39.50
CA ILE A 394 9.19 4.26 -38.45
C ILE A 394 10.17 3.58 -37.49
N GLY A 395 11.23 2.95 -38.03
CA GLY A 395 12.28 2.31 -37.20
C GLY A 395 13.00 3.33 -36.31
N ALA A 396 13.42 4.46 -36.86
CA ALA A 396 14.10 5.53 -36.12
C ALA A 396 13.18 6.16 -35.08
N ALA A 397 11.90 6.41 -35.43
CA ALA A 397 10.91 6.92 -34.52
C ALA A 397 10.67 5.99 -33.31
N LEU A 398 10.59 4.69 -33.54
CA LEU A 398 10.47 3.70 -32.46
C LEU A 398 11.69 3.72 -31.52
N VAL A 399 12.92 3.85 -32.05
CA VAL A 399 14.10 4.02 -31.21
C VAL A 399 13.99 5.27 -30.34
N GLY A 400 13.64 6.41 -30.93
CA GLY A 400 13.52 7.67 -30.20
C GLY A 400 12.43 7.65 -29.13
N ILE A 401 11.23 7.19 -29.49
CA ILE A 401 10.06 7.24 -28.61
C ILE A 401 10.15 6.19 -27.48
N VAL A 402 10.63 5.00 -27.76
CA VAL A 402 10.83 3.96 -26.73
C VAL A 402 11.93 4.37 -25.76
N THR A 403 13.02 5.00 -26.25
CA THR A 403 14.06 5.55 -25.38
C THR A 403 13.52 6.66 -24.48
N PHE A 404 12.74 7.59 -25.07
CA PHE A 404 12.10 8.66 -24.33
C PHE A 404 11.11 8.10 -23.30
N GLY A 405 10.29 7.13 -23.68
CA GLY A 405 9.35 6.45 -22.78
C GLY A 405 10.04 5.80 -21.58
N SER A 406 11.07 4.98 -21.81
CA SER A 406 11.87 4.35 -20.74
C SER A 406 12.49 5.41 -19.82
N LEU A 407 13.09 6.46 -20.39
CA LEU A 407 13.72 7.50 -19.60
C LEU A 407 12.68 8.29 -18.78
N SER A 408 11.59 8.73 -19.39
CA SER A 408 10.53 9.50 -18.72
C SER A 408 9.87 8.67 -17.63
N GLY A 409 9.50 7.41 -17.93
CA GLY A 409 8.90 6.50 -16.97
C GLY A 409 9.81 6.21 -15.78
N SER A 410 11.12 6.10 -16.00
CA SER A 410 12.08 5.88 -14.93
C SER A 410 12.37 7.15 -14.10
N MET A 411 12.33 8.35 -14.69
CA MET A 411 12.65 9.59 -14.00
C MET A 411 11.47 10.17 -13.22
N LEU A 412 10.25 9.92 -13.66
CA LEU A 412 9.05 10.48 -13.06
C LEU A 412 8.90 10.14 -11.57
N PRO A 413 9.08 8.87 -11.10
CA PRO A 413 9.03 8.53 -9.67
C PRO A 413 10.07 9.30 -8.83
N PHE A 414 11.28 9.53 -9.37
CA PHE A 414 12.29 10.34 -8.68
C PHE A 414 11.88 11.80 -8.55
N ILE A 415 11.27 12.36 -9.59
CA ILE A 415 10.77 13.75 -9.60
C ILE A 415 9.67 13.90 -8.56
N LEU A 416 8.68 13.01 -8.56
CA LEU A 416 7.58 13.04 -7.60
C LEU A 416 8.09 12.93 -6.17
N LYS A 417 8.95 11.96 -5.88
CA LYS A 417 9.55 11.79 -4.55
C LYS A 417 10.37 13.00 -4.11
N ARG A 418 11.07 13.66 -5.03
CA ARG A 418 11.81 14.89 -4.72
C ARG A 418 10.90 16.08 -4.41
N LEU A 419 9.71 16.12 -5.01
CA LEU A 419 8.69 17.14 -4.76
C LEU A 419 7.85 16.86 -3.50
N GLY A 420 8.09 15.72 -2.82
CA GLY A 420 7.34 15.31 -1.63
C GLY A 420 6.04 14.56 -1.95
N PHE A 421 5.84 14.16 -3.21
CA PHE A 421 4.72 13.32 -3.62
C PHE A 421 5.09 11.83 -3.57
N ASP A 422 4.08 10.99 -3.44
CA ASP A 422 4.24 9.55 -3.50
C ASP A 422 4.71 9.10 -4.91
N PRO A 423 5.82 8.34 -5.02
CA PRO A 423 6.31 7.84 -6.29
C PRO A 423 5.31 6.94 -7.04
N ALA A 424 4.42 6.22 -6.32
CA ALA A 424 3.40 5.35 -6.91
C ALA A 424 2.36 6.14 -7.72
N SER A 425 2.21 7.44 -7.44
CA SER A 425 1.40 8.37 -8.24
C SER A 425 1.92 8.57 -9.67
N ALA A 426 3.17 8.15 -9.98
CA ALA A 426 3.67 8.03 -11.35
C ALA A 426 2.96 6.87 -12.09
N SER A 427 1.64 6.97 -12.22
CA SER A 427 0.81 5.88 -12.73
C SER A 427 1.13 5.52 -14.19
N ALA A 428 0.90 4.25 -14.54
CA ALA A 428 1.10 3.78 -15.90
C ALA A 428 0.30 4.58 -16.94
N PRO A 429 -0.99 4.93 -16.71
CA PRO A 429 -1.74 5.81 -17.62
C PRO A 429 -1.15 7.22 -17.74
N PHE A 430 -0.63 7.79 -16.66
CA PHE A 430 0.00 9.12 -16.71
C PHE A 430 1.25 9.13 -17.58
N VAL A 431 2.09 8.12 -17.43
CA VAL A 431 3.29 7.96 -18.26
C VAL A 431 2.91 7.76 -19.72
N ALA A 432 1.87 6.97 -20.01
CA ALA A 432 1.37 6.79 -21.37
C ALA A 432 0.92 8.10 -21.98
N THR A 433 0.09 8.90 -21.29
CA THR A 433 -0.36 10.23 -21.75
C THR A 433 0.83 11.18 -22.00
N LEU A 434 1.84 11.19 -21.14
CA LEU A 434 3.05 11.99 -21.33
C LEU A 434 3.80 11.59 -22.61
N VAL A 435 3.92 10.28 -22.84
CA VAL A 435 4.60 9.73 -24.03
C VAL A 435 3.79 9.96 -25.29
N ASP A 436 2.46 9.93 -25.23
CA ASP A 436 1.60 10.18 -26.40
C ASP A 436 1.79 11.61 -26.93
N VAL A 437 1.79 12.61 -26.04
CA VAL A 437 2.03 14.01 -26.43
C VAL A 437 3.43 14.20 -27.01
N THR A 438 4.45 13.80 -26.23
CA THR A 438 5.86 14.02 -26.60
C THR A 438 6.32 13.10 -27.72
N GLY A 439 5.78 11.90 -27.77
CA GLY A 439 6.06 10.92 -28.82
C GLY A 439 5.61 11.40 -30.20
N LEU A 440 4.46 12.06 -30.31
CA LEU A 440 4.04 12.70 -31.57
C LEU A 440 5.07 13.74 -32.05
N VAL A 441 5.54 14.59 -31.14
CA VAL A 441 6.57 15.58 -31.49
C VAL A 441 7.84 14.92 -31.99
N ILE A 442 8.31 13.86 -31.28
CA ILE A 442 9.49 13.09 -31.71
C ILE A 442 9.23 12.42 -33.06
N TYR A 443 8.06 11.82 -33.26
CA TYR A 443 7.69 11.13 -34.50
C TYR A 443 7.73 12.06 -35.71
N PHE A 444 7.01 13.18 -35.65
CA PHE A 444 6.97 14.12 -36.75
C PHE A 444 8.29 14.86 -36.95
N SER A 445 9.06 15.13 -35.91
CA SER A 445 10.42 15.66 -36.05
C SER A 445 11.34 14.74 -36.84
N ILE A 446 11.30 13.41 -36.54
CA ILE A 446 12.06 12.43 -37.29
C ILE A 446 11.54 12.25 -38.70
N ALA A 447 10.21 12.23 -38.87
CA ALA A 447 9.58 12.18 -40.21
C ALA A 447 9.98 13.39 -41.07
N ALA A 448 9.89 14.59 -40.50
CA ALA A 448 10.31 15.81 -41.23
C ALA A 448 11.81 15.74 -41.60
N MET A 449 12.67 15.22 -40.75
CA MET A 449 14.11 15.10 -40.99
C MET A 449 14.42 14.11 -42.12
N ILE A 450 13.73 12.97 -42.17
CA ILE A 450 14.03 11.88 -43.13
C ILE A 450 13.27 12.02 -44.45
N LEU A 451 12.01 12.48 -44.40
CA LEU A 451 11.10 12.55 -45.56
C LEU A 451 11.06 13.90 -46.23
N HIS A 452 11.83 14.88 -45.74
CA HIS A 452 11.91 16.22 -46.35
C HIS A 452 12.30 16.16 -47.82
N GLY A 453 11.49 16.80 -48.67
CA GLY A 453 11.71 16.81 -50.13
C GLY A 453 11.27 15.53 -50.87
N THR A 454 10.60 14.60 -50.19
CA THR A 454 10.02 13.38 -50.79
C THR A 454 8.51 13.28 -50.52
N LEU A 455 8.14 12.87 -49.28
CA LEU A 455 6.74 12.80 -48.84
C LEU A 455 6.30 14.04 -48.05
N LEU A 456 7.23 14.79 -47.49
CA LEU A 456 6.99 16.05 -46.74
C LEU A 456 7.67 17.27 -47.35
#